data_dab799de514d32f4b93209d6366db992
#
_entry.id   dab799de514d32f4b93209d6366db992
#
_cell.length_a   1.000
_cell.length_b   1.000
_cell.length_c   1.000
_cell.angle_alpha   90.00
_cell.angle_beta   90.00
_cell.angle_gamma   90.00
#
_symmetry.space_group_name_H-M   'P 1'
#
loop_
_entity.id
_entity.type
_entity.pdbx_description
1 polymer ?
#
loop_
_entity_poly.entity_id
_entity_poly.type
_entity_poly.pdbx_seq_one_letter_code
_entity_poly.pdbx_strand_id
1 'polypeptide(L)'
;MSDEYFVGLVRRAMSELSPEHMDALEHVAIIVANEPSEEQRQRAKLRGDQTLLGLYEGVPLTHRGGYESGLLPDTITIFKQPLLAISHSEARLYEEVKRTVWHEIANYFGISHAEMERRMRKG
;
A
#
# COMPACT_ATOMS: atom_id res chain seq x y z
N MET A 1 -17.17 8.92 -6.39
CA MET A 1 -16.19 8.13 -7.19
C MET A 1 -16.51 6.65 -7.06
N SER A 2 -16.53 5.95 -8.17
CA SER A 2 -16.81 4.51 -8.15
C SER A 2 -15.61 3.73 -7.64
N ASP A 3 -15.88 2.53 -7.14
CA ASP A 3 -14.80 1.63 -6.68
C ASP A 3 -13.92 1.23 -7.87
N GLU A 4 -14.53 0.98 -9.02
CA GLU A 4 -13.79 0.61 -10.23
C GLU A 4 -12.80 1.69 -10.65
N TYR A 5 -13.22 2.95 -10.59
CA TYR A 5 -12.33 4.06 -10.92
C TYR A 5 -11.17 4.13 -9.93
N PHE A 6 -11.46 3.98 -8.64
CA PHE A 6 -10.43 4.03 -7.61
C PHE A 6 -9.43 2.88 -7.76
N VAL A 7 -9.92 1.67 -8.02
CA VAL A 7 -9.05 0.52 -8.29
C VAL A 7 -8.14 0.82 -9.48
N GLY A 8 -8.67 1.51 -10.49
CA GLY A 8 -7.87 1.94 -11.64
C GLY A 8 -6.71 2.84 -11.27
N LEU A 9 -6.93 3.75 -10.31
CA LEU A 9 -5.85 4.62 -9.81
C LEU A 9 -4.76 3.82 -9.11
N VAL A 10 -5.15 2.82 -8.32
CA VAL A 10 -4.20 1.95 -7.65
C VAL A 10 -3.37 1.15 -8.67
N ARG A 11 -4.03 0.60 -9.69
CA ARG A 11 -3.34 -0.12 -10.77
C ARG A 11 -2.38 0.80 -11.53
N ARG A 12 -2.79 2.02 -11.77
CA ARG A 12 -1.92 3.00 -12.44
C ARG A 12 -0.67 3.27 -11.60
N ALA A 13 -0.84 3.44 -10.29
CA ALA A 13 0.30 3.65 -9.40
C ALA A 13 1.26 2.46 -9.43
N MET A 14 0.71 1.25 -9.47
CA MET A 14 1.51 0.04 -9.55
C MET A 14 2.22 -0.09 -10.90
N SER A 15 1.61 0.36 -11.98
CA SER A 15 2.21 0.29 -13.31
C SER A 15 3.47 1.13 -13.44
N GLU A 16 3.71 2.05 -12.53
CA GLU A 16 4.92 2.85 -12.49
C GLU A 16 6.09 2.16 -11.78
N LEU A 17 5.85 1.00 -11.19
CA LEU A 17 6.92 0.21 -10.59
C LEU A 17 7.78 -0.45 -11.65
N SER A 18 9.07 -0.66 -11.34
CA SER A 18 9.93 -1.42 -12.23
C SER A 18 9.48 -2.88 -12.30
N PRO A 19 9.77 -3.59 -13.40
CA PRO A 19 9.42 -5.01 -13.49
C PRO A 19 9.94 -5.85 -12.33
N GLU A 20 11.14 -5.52 -11.85
CA GLU A 20 11.75 -6.21 -10.72
C GLU A 20 10.90 -6.08 -9.46
N HIS A 21 10.38 -4.88 -9.18
CA HIS A 21 9.51 -4.67 -8.03
C HIS A 21 8.16 -5.33 -8.22
N MET A 22 7.63 -5.32 -9.44
CA MET A 22 6.36 -5.99 -9.72
C MET A 22 6.46 -7.50 -9.50
N ASP A 23 7.57 -8.10 -9.94
CA ASP A 23 7.78 -9.54 -9.75
C ASP A 23 7.84 -9.89 -8.26
N ALA A 24 8.43 -9.03 -7.45
CA ALA A 24 8.53 -9.25 -6.00
C ALA A 24 7.17 -9.21 -5.30
N LEU A 25 6.15 -8.65 -5.96
CA LEU A 25 4.79 -8.55 -5.40
C LEU A 25 3.88 -9.71 -5.83
N GLU A 26 4.42 -10.72 -6.48
CA GLU A 26 3.62 -11.83 -7.03
C GLU A 26 2.69 -12.47 -6.00
N HIS A 27 3.14 -12.60 -4.76
CA HIS A 27 2.37 -13.25 -3.70
C HIS A 27 1.73 -12.27 -2.72
N VAL A 28 1.63 -11.01 -3.12
CA VAL A 28 1.01 -9.98 -2.30
C VAL A 28 -0.34 -9.62 -2.89
N ALA A 29 -1.39 -9.68 -2.08
CA ALA A 29 -2.72 -9.26 -2.50
C ALA A 29 -2.86 -7.75 -2.28
N ILE A 30 -3.22 -7.02 -3.33
CA ILE A 30 -3.49 -5.59 -3.24
C ILE A 30 -5.01 -5.41 -3.22
N ILE A 31 -5.51 -4.86 -2.13
CA ILE A 31 -6.95 -4.79 -1.85
C ILE A 31 -7.36 -3.33 -1.68
N VAL A 32 -8.51 -2.96 -2.23
CA VAL A 32 -9.13 -1.66 -1.97
C VAL A 32 -10.30 -1.87 -1.03
N ALA A 33 -10.36 -1.09 0.05
CA ALA A 33 -11.46 -1.08 0.98
C ALA A 33 -11.94 0.34 1.18
N ASN A 34 -13.18 0.51 1.65
CA ASN A 34 -13.71 1.85 1.89
C ASN A 34 -13.03 2.52 3.07
N GLU A 35 -12.99 1.84 4.20
CA GLU A 35 -12.44 2.40 5.44
C GLU A 35 -11.76 1.30 6.23
N PRO A 36 -10.77 1.62 7.05
CA PRO A 36 -10.16 0.63 7.91
C PRO A 36 -11.17 0.10 8.94
N SER A 37 -11.08 -1.19 9.21
CA SER A 37 -11.86 -1.79 10.28
C SER A 37 -11.32 -1.34 11.63
N GLU A 38 -12.11 -1.49 12.68
CA GLU A 38 -11.65 -1.19 14.03
C GLU A 38 -10.42 -2.04 14.38
N GLU A 39 -10.43 -3.30 13.99
CA GLU A 39 -9.31 -4.20 14.22
C GLU A 39 -8.04 -3.71 13.52
N GLN A 40 -8.17 -3.25 12.28
CA GLN A 40 -7.03 -2.70 11.55
C GLN A 40 -6.49 -1.44 12.20
N ARG A 41 -7.38 -0.57 12.69
CA ARG A 41 -6.98 0.64 13.39
C ARG A 41 -6.21 0.30 14.67
N GLN A 42 -6.67 -0.70 15.41
CA GLN A 42 -5.99 -1.14 16.62
C GLN A 42 -4.62 -1.72 16.32
N ARG A 43 -4.49 -2.54 15.29
CA ARG A 43 -3.19 -3.11 14.89
C ARG A 43 -2.21 -2.01 14.48
N ALA A 44 -2.69 -0.96 13.83
CA ALA A 44 -1.87 0.17 13.44
C ALA A 44 -1.59 1.13 14.59
N LYS A 45 -2.17 0.88 15.77
CA LYS A 45 -1.99 1.71 16.97
C LYS A 45 -2.40 3.16 16.76
N LEU A 46 -3.46 3.37 15.99
CA LEU A 46 -3.94 4.71 15.71
C LEU A 46 -4.76 5.24 16.88
N ARG A 47 -4.64 6.55 17.12
CA ARG A 47 -5.55 7.26 18.01
C ARG A 47 -6.87 7.48 17.27
N GLY A 48 -7.94 7.76 18.01
CA GLY A 48 -9.26 7.89 17.42
C GLY A 48 -9.39 8.95 16.34
N ASP A 49 -8.54 10.00 16.40
CA ASP A 49 -8.55 11.10 15.44
C ASP A 49 -7.59 10.92 14.27
N GLN A 50 -6.80 9.85 14.27
CA GLN A 50 -5.85 9.59 13.19
C GLN A 50 -6.51 8.82 12.05
N THR A 51 -6.03 9.07 10.83
CA THR A 51 -6.55 8.46 9.62
C THR A 51 -5.51 7.49 9.05
N LEU A 52 -5.98 6.30 8.68
CA LEU A 52 -5.15 5.28 8.05
C LEU A 52 -5.45 5.30 6.55
N LEU A 53 -4.45 5.58 5.72
CA LEU A 53 -4.61 5.66 4.27
C LEU A 53 -4.36 4.33 3.58
N GLY A 54 -3.48 3.52 4.14
CA GLY A 54 -3.16 2.19 3.65
C GLY A 54 -2.56 1.36 4.76
N LEU A 55 -2.50 0.05 4.56
CA LEU A 55 -1.96 -0.85 5.58
C LEU A 55 -1.37 -2.09 4.92
N TYR A 56 -0.12 -2.37 5.24
CA TYR A 56 0.50 -3.66 4.92
C TYR A 56 0.31 -4.60 6.11
N GLU A 57 -0.14 -5.81 5.83
CA GLU A 57 -0.30 -6.85 6.83
C GLU A 57 0.41 -8.11 6.35
N GLY A 58 1.37 -8.60 7.14
CA GLY A 58 2.17 -9.76 6.77
C GLY A 58 3.51 -9.73 7.46
N VAL A 59 4.46 -10.48 6.93
CA VAL A 59 5.84 -10.50 7.42
C VAL A 59 6.75 -9.87 6.37
N PRO A 60 7.38 -8.71 6.66
CA PRO A 60 8.26 -8.06 5.68
C PRO A 60 9.37 -9.00 5.20
N LEU A 61 9.80 -8.82 3.95
CA LEU A 61 10.81 -9.68 3.34
C LEU A 61 12.09 -9.74 4.15
N THR A 62 12.49 -8.62 4.75
CA THR A 62 13.73 -8.56 5.54
C THR A 62 13.66 -9.37 6.82
N HIS A 63 12.46 -9.77 7.26
CA HIS A 63 12.25 -10.51 8.50
C HIS A 63 11.86 -11.96 8.26
N ARG A 64 11.86 -12.43 7.02
CA ARG A 64 11.42 -13.78 6.71
C ARG A 64 12.53 -14.79 6.87
N GLY A 65 12.23 -15.86 7.62
CA GLY A 65 12.96 -17.10 7.54
C GLY A 65 12.32 -18.00 6.49
N GLY A 66 12.95 -19.10 6.17
CA GLY A 66 12.46 -19.99 5.13
C GLY A 66 11.15 -20.70 5.43
N TYR A 67 10.70 -20.67 6.68
CA TYR A 67 9.51 -21.42 7.10
C TYR A 67 8.22 -20.61 7.04
N GLU A 68 8.31 -19.30 6.97
CA GLU A 68 7.12 -18.44 7.08
C GLU A 68 6.48 -18.13 5.74
N SER A 69 7.23 -18.31 4.67
CA SER A 69 6.72 -18.03 3.34
C SER A 69 5.63 -19.04 2.96
N GLY A 70 4.50 -18.53 2.52
CA GLY A 70 3.41 -19.35 2.01
C GLY A 70 2.37 -19.80 3.02
N LEU A 71 2.54 -19.50 4.31
CA LEU A 71 1.53 -19.86 5.31
C LEU A 71 0.31 -18.95 5.24
N LEU A 72 0.53 -17.64 5.11
CA LEU A 72 -0.55 -16.67 4.96
C LEU A 72 -0.14 -15.67 3.87
N PRO A 73 -1.05 -15.27 3.00
CA PRO A 73 -0.73 -14.26 1.99
C PRO A 73 -0.50 -12.92 2.67
N ASP A 74 0.48 -12.17 2.18
CA ASP A 74 0.66 -10.78 2.57
C ASP A 74 -0.41 -9.95 1.87
N THR A 75 -0.89 -8.93 2.55
CA THR A 75 -1.88 -8.03 1.96
C THR A 75 -1.46 -6.58 2.14
N ILE A 76 -1.77 -5.79 1.12
CA ILE A 76 -1.70 -4.34 1.17
C ILE A 76 -3.11 -3.84 0.91
N THR A 77 -3.68 -3.10 1.85
CA THR A 77 -5.02 -2.54 1.71
C THR A 77 -4.91 -1.03 1.54
N ILE A 78 -5.59 -0.49 0.54
CA ILE A 78 -5.64 0.94 0.27
C ILE A 78 -7.06 1.41 0.56
N PHE A 79 -7.19 2.43 1.42
CA PHE A 79 -8.48 2.87 1.93
C PHE A 79 -9.01 4.06 1.15
N LYS A 80 -10.13 3.85 0.45
CA LYS A 80 -10.70 4.82 -0.48
C LYS A 80 -11.17 6.10 0.20
N GLN A 81 -12.02 5.98 1.23
CA GLN A 81 -12.64 7.17 1.83
C GLN A 81 -11.61 8.09 2.49
N PRO A 82 -10.66 7.57 3.29
CA PRO A 82 -9.64 8.44 3.84
C PRO A 82 -8.83 9.19 2.77
N LEU A 83 -8.49 8.52 1.66
CA LEU A 83 -7.74 9.17 0.59
C LEU A 83 -8.56 10.25 -0.12
N LEU A 84 -9.85 9.98 -0.34
CA LEU A 84 -10.73 11.01 -0.90
C LEU A 84 -10.84 12.22 0.03
N ALA A 85 -10.90 11.98 1.33
CA ALA A 85 -11.06 13.05 2.32
C ALA A 85 -9.89 14.03 2.34
N ILE A 86 -8.67 13.56 2.07
CA ILE A 86 -7.48 14.43 2.09
C ILE A 86 -7.14 15.02 0.72
N SER A 87 -7.85 14.62 -0.33
CA SER A 87 -7.50 15.00 -1.71
C SER A 87 -8.55 15.95 -2.25
N HIS A 88 -8.13 17.14 -2.67
CA HIS A 88 -9.04 18.20 -3.12
C HIS A 88 -9.17 18.29 -4.64
N SER A 89 -8.48 17.41 -5.38
CA SER A 89 -8.58 17.35 -6.84
C SER A 89 -8.22 15.94 -7.29
N GLU A 90 -8.58 15.59 -8.53
CA GLU A 90 -8.22 14.28 -9.08
C GLU A 90 -6.71 14.10 -9.21
N ALA A 91 -5.99 15.15 -9.58
CA ALA A 91 -4.55 15.09 -9.68
C ALA A 91 -3.90 14.82 -8.32
N ARG A 92 -4.38 15.50 -7.27
CA ARG A 92 -3.89 15.27 -5.92
C ARG A 92 -4.28 13.88 -5.42
N LEU A 93 -5.46 13.42 -5.76
CA LEU A 93 -5.89 12.07 -5.37
C LEU A 93 -4.92 11.03 -5.93
N TYR A 94 -4.58 11.12 -7.20
CA TYR A 94 -3.64 10.17 -7.78
C TYR A 94 -2.28 10.22 -7.07
N GLU A 95 -1.77 11.42 -6.80
CA GLU A 95 -0.50 11.56 -6.08
C GLU A 95 -0.54 10.92 -4.68
N GLU A 96 -1.65 11.11 -3.97
CA GLU A 96 -1.78 10.52 -2.63
C GLU A 96 -1.97 9.00 -2.70
N VAL A 97 -2.71 8.49 -3.68
CA VAL A 97 -2.84 7.05 -3.90
C VAL A 97 -1.46 6.45 -4.19
N LYS A 98 -0.73 7.05 -5.10
CA LYS A 98 0.60 6.58 -5.47
C LYS A 98 1.56 6.56 -4.27
N ARG A 99 1.57 7.65 -3.51
CA ARG A 99 2.41 7.73 -2.31
C ARG A 99 2.06 6.62 -1.33
N THR A 100 0.76 6.39 -1.10
CA THR A 100 0.29 5.38 -0.17
C THR A 100 0.65 3.97 -0.63
N VAL A 101 0.39 3.67 -1.90
CA VAL A 101 0.74 2.36 -2.49
C VAL A 101 2.23 2.09 -2.33
N TRP A 102 3.07 3.05 -2.72
CA TRP A 102 4.51 2.86 -2.65
C TRP A 102 5.02 2.76 -1.21
N HIS A 103 4.38 3.50 -0.29
CA HIS A 103 4.73 3.42 1.13
C HIS A 103 4.47 2.01 1.68
N GLU A 104 3.31 1.42 1.36
CA GLU A 104 3.00 0.08 1.84
C GLU A 104 3.87 -0.98 1.17
N ILE A 105 4.22 -0.79 -0.09
CA ILE A 105 5.17 -1.68 -0.77
C ILE A 105 6.55 -1.59 -0.11
N ALA A 106 6.97 -0.40 0.28
CA ALA A 106 8.23 -0.22 1.00
C ALA A 106 8.19 -0.99 2.34
N ASN A 107 7.05 -0.96 3.03
CA ASN A 107 6.88 -1.73 4.26
C ASN A 107 7.01 -3.24 4.00
N TYR A 108 6.45 -3.72 2.89
CA TYR A 108 6.61 -5.12 2.51
C TYR A 108 8.07 -5.47 2.24
N PHE A 109 8.80 -4.61 1.55
CA PHE A 109 10.23 -4.83 1.31
C PHE A 109 11.07 -4.66 2.59
N GLY A 110 10.52 -4.03 3.62
CA GLY A 110 11.25 -3.75 4.85
C GLY A 110 12.24 -2.60 4.70
N ILE A 111 11.96 -1.64 3.83
CA ILE A 111 12.82 -0.48 3.58
C ILE A 111 12.06 0.81 3.85
N SER A 112 12.79 1.92 3.96
CA SER A 112 12.18 3.23 4.16
C SER A 112 11.54 3.73 2.86
N HIS A 113 10.62 4.69 2.99
CA HIS A 113 10.02 5.33 1.84
C HIS A 113 11.09 6.03 0.97
N ALA A 114 12.08 6.67 1.61
CA ALA A 114 13.16 7.32 0.90
C ALA A 114 13.99 6.33 0.07
N GLU A 115 14.26 5.15 0.63
CA GLU A 115 14.97 4.09 -0.09
C GLU A 115 14.14 3.59 -1.27
N MET A 116 12.83 3.45 -1.09
CA MET A 116 11.93 3.04 -2.17
C MET A 116 11.97 4.04 -3.31
N GLU A 117 11.86 5.34 -3.01
CA GLU A 117 11.93 6.38 -4.03
C GLU A 117 13.27 6.36 -4.77
N ARG A 118 14.36 6.18 -4.03
CA ARG A 118 15.68 6.10 -4.64
C ARG A 118 15.78 4.95 -5.63
N ARG A 119 15.28 3.78 -5.27
CA ARG A 119 15.27 2.61 -6.15
C ARG A 119 14.42 2.84 -7.39
N MET A 120 13.29 3.51 -7.23
CA MET A 120 12.40 3.82 -8.34
C MET A 120 13.04 4.80 -9.33
N ARG A 121 13.84 5.75 -8.86
CA ARG A 121 14.53 6.68 -9.75
C ARG A 121 15.60 6.01 -10.59
N LYS A 122 16.22 4.96 -10.06
CA LYS A 122 17.26 4.23 -10.77
C LYS A 122 16.71 3.21 -11.75
N GLY A 123 15.48 2.81 -11.54
CA GLY A 123 14.79 1.86 -12.41
C GLY A 123 14.18 2.56 -13.59
#